data_f857f5707e3a5bf644792ce2059c06f0
#
_entry.id   f857f5707e3a5bf644792ce2059c06f0
#
_cell.length_a   1.000
_cell.length_b   1.000
_cell.length_c   1.000
_cell.angle_alpha   90.00
_cell.angle_beta   90.00
_cell.angle_gamma   90.00
#
_symmetry.space_group_name_H-M   'P 1'
#
loop_
_entity.id
_entity.type
_entity.pdbx_description
1 polymer ?
#
loop_
_entity_poly.entity_id
_entity_poly.type
_entity_poly.pdbx_seq_one_letter_code
_entity_poly.pdbx_strand_id
1 'polypeptide(L)'
;MNILSKIKIPEFCMSHWLLRIPLAIIFIQQGLMKIPVDIEEAASYGLSYLVWWFVAYGELLGGIGLVVGGLLNKPYLPILDRCYIPDIGDAITRFSGFTLGCIMTGVIWIGEPESLMDVILYDNLHVLLWVGALFFALRGNHAK
;
A
#
# COMPACT_ATOMS: atom_id res chain seq x y z
N MET A 1 -12.86 36.94 -19.69
CA MET A 1 -11.93 36.13 -20.52
C MET A 1 -10.99 35.41 -19.58
N ASN A 2 -11.25 34.09 -19.31
CA ASN A 2 -10.58 33.33 -18.25
C ASN A 2 -9.16 32.93 -18.67
N ILE A 3 -8.16 33.62 -18.15
CA ILE A 3 -6.73 33.35 -18.43
C ILE A 3 -6.30 31.99 -17.86
N LEU A 4 -6.96 31.51 -16.79
CA LEU A 4 -6.67 30.25 -16.13
C LEU A 4 -6.96 28.99 -16.99
N SER A 5 -7.83 29.07 -18.00
CA SER A 5 -8.14 27.95 -18.88
C SER A 5 -7.04 27.65 -19.93
N LYS A 6 -6.04 28.50 -20.05
CA LYS A 6 -4.91 28.32 -21.01
C LYS A 6 -3.66 27.70 -20.42
N ILE A 7 -3.59 27.55 -19.09
CA ILE A 7 -2.45 26.92 -18.43
C ILE A 7 -2.70 25.41 -18.44
N LYS A 8 -2.22 24.72 -19.47
CA LYS A 8 -2.11 23.24 -19.44
C LYS A 8 -0.93 22.88 -18.52
N ILE A 9 -1.23 22.55 -17.28
CA ILE A 9 -0.24 21.94 -16.40
C ILE A 9 0.04 20.54 -16.96
N PRO A 10 1.31 20.17 -17.23
CA PRO A 10 1.63 18.85 -17.73
C PRO A 10 1.21 17.80 -16.68
N GLU A 11 0.29 16.90 -17.07
CA GLU A 11 -0.09 15.76 -16.24
C GLU A 11 1.06 14.74 -16.29
N PHE A 12 1.72 14.54 -15.15
CA PHE A 12 2.72 13.50 -14.99
C PHE A 12 2.01 12.15 -14.87
N CYS A 13 1.98 11.40 -15.94
CA CYS A 13 1.38 10.06 -16.02
C CYS A 13 1.97 9.07 -14.99
N MET A 14 3.18 9.34 -14.47
CA MET A 14 3.88 8.50 -13.48
C MET A 14 3.84 9.05 -12.05
N SER A 15 3.00 10.03 -11.75
CA SER A 15 2.93 10.64 -10.41
C SER A 15 2.62 9.64 -9.30
N HIS A 16 1.84 8.60 -9.57
CA HIS A 16 1.53 7.54 -8.61
C HIS A 16 2.75 6.73 -8.17
N TRP A 17 3.84 6.68 -8.96
CA TRP A 17 5.08 6.02 -8.59
C TRP A 17 5.83 6.74 -7.47
N LEU A 18 5.66 8.06 -7.34
CA LEU A 18 6.24 8.82 -6.23
C LEU A 18 5.72 8.38 -4.86
N LEU A 19 4.46 7.92 -4.80
CA LEU A 19 3.88 7.36 -3.59
C LEU A 19 4.12 5.83 -3.50
N ARG A 20 4.05 5.14 -4.63
CA ARG A 20 4.13 3.69 -4.70
C ARG A 20 5.49 3.14 -4.26
N ILE A 21 6.59 3.74 -4.75
CA ILE A 21 7.93 3.25 -4.47
C ILE A 21 8.28 3.35 -2.98
N PRO A 22 8.18 4.52 -2.31
CA PRO A 22 8.51 4.60 -0.89
C PRO A 22 7.59 3.74 -0.03
N LEU A 23 6.30 3.69 -0.35
CA LEU A 23 5.34 2.85 0.37
C LEU A 23 5.71 1.36 0.28
N ALA A 24 6.00 0.88 -0.93
CA ALA A 24 6.41 -0.51 -1.17
C ALA A 24 7.72 -0.84 -0.44
N ILE A 25 8.72 0.04 -0.48
CA ILE A 25 10.00 -0.15 0.20
C ILE A 25 9.79 -0.33 1.70
N ILE A 26 8.99 0.56 2.32
CA ILE A 26 8.72 0.50 3.75
C ILE A 26 8.05 -0.83 4.11
N PHE A 27 7.00 -1.24 3.40
CA PHE A 27 6.30 -2.48 3.70
C PHE A 27 7.13 -3.72 3.45
N ILE A 28 7.93 -3.76 2.37
CA ILE A 28 8.87 -4.86 2.13
C ILE A 28 9.88 -4.94 3.26
N GLN A 29 10.45 -3.81 3.68
CA GLN A 29 11.41 -3.77 4.78
C GLN A 29 10.78 -4.23 6.09
N GLN A 30 9.59 -3.75 6.43
CA GLN A 30 8.88 -4.15 7.65
C GLN A 30 8.54 -5.64 7.65
N GLY A 31 8.08 -6.19 6.53
CA GLY A 31 7.82 -7.61 6.41
C GLY A 31 9.09 -8.45 6.53
N LEU A 32 10.20 -8.05 5.90
CA LEU A 32 11.48 -8.76 6.00
C LEU A 32 12.05 -8.74 7.43
N MET A 33 11.89 -7.66 8.17
CA MET A 33 12.37 -7.57 9.56
C MET A 33 11.65 -8.52 10.51
N LYS A 34 10.43 -8.95 10.16
CA LYS A 34 9.62 -9.90 10.95
C LYS A 34 9.88 -11.36 10.56
N ILE A 35 10.77 -11.63 9.59
CA ILE A 35 11.10 -12.98 9.13
C ILE A 35 12.53 -13.33 9.58
N PRO A 36 12.76 -14.49 10.24
CA PRO A 36 11.80 -15.56 10.56
C PRO A 36 10.79 -15.15 11.64
N VAL A 37 9.53 -15.58 11.45
CA VAL A 37 8.45 -15.22 12.36
C VAL A 37 8.67 -15.89 13.72
N ASP A 38 8.73 -15.09 14.78
CA ASP A 38 8.97 -15.55 16.15
C ASP A 38 7.69 -15.47 17.01
N ILE A 39 7.50 -16.51 17.83
CA ILE A 39 6.37 -16.60 18.79
C ILE A 39 6.52 -15.60 19.93
N GLU A 40 7.75 -15.39 20.42
CA GLU A 40 8.01 -14.48 21.54
C GLU A 40 7.77 -13.03 21.11
N GLU A 41 8.18 -12.70 19.90
CA GLU A 41 7.92 -11.38 19.29
C GLU A 41 6.41 -11.15 19.11
N ALA A 42 5.66 -12.13 18.58
CA ALA A 42 4.21 -12.04 18.45
C ALA A 42 3.53 -11.80 19.81
N ALA A 43 3.95 -12.54 20.83
CA ALA A 43 3.42 -12.44 22.19
C ALA A 43 3.70 -11.06 22.81
N SER A 44 4.82 -10.43 22.51
CA SER A 44 5.17 -9.08 22.99
C SER A 44 4.18 -8.00 22.54
N TYR A 45 3.55 -8.22 21.38
CA TYR A 45 2.48 -7.36 20.83
C TYR A 45 1.06 -7.85 21.21
N GLY A 46 0.95 -8.86 22.07
CA GLY A 46 -0.34 -9.47 22.43
C GLY A 46 -1.03 -10.22 21.29
N LEU A 47 -0.27 -10.60 20.24
CA LEU A 47 -0.79 -11.27 19.06
C LEU A 47 -0.51 -12.77 19.09
N SER A 48 -1.41 -13.55 18.46
CA SER A 48 -1.13 -14.95 18.19
C SER A 48 -0.08 -15.09 17.08
N TYR A 49 0.70 -16.19 17.13
CA TYR A 49 1.68 -16.51 16.10
C TYR A 49 1.09 -16.46 14.67
N LEU A 50 -0.14 -16.97 14.50
CA LEU A 50 -0.80 -16.98 13.21
C LEU A 50 -1.05 -15.56 12.68
N VAL A 51 -1.53 -14.66 13.53
CA VAL A 51 -1.78 -13.26 13.16
C VAL A 51 -0.46 -12.58 12.81
N TRP A 52 0.58 -12.78 13.60
CA TRP A 52 1.91 -12.22 13.35
C TRP A 52 2.51 -12.72 12.02
N TRP A 53 2.29 -14.00 11.73
CA TRP A 53 2.67 -14.59 10.45
C TRP A 53 1.97 -13.90 9.27
N PHE A 54 0.65 -13.69 9.37
CA PHE A 54 -0.10 -12.97 8.34
C PHE A 54 0.33 -11.51 8.20
N VAL A 55 0.70 -10.84 9.29
CA VAL A 55 1.23 -9.47 9.25
C VAL A 55 2.56 -9.45 8.50
N ALA A 56 3.53 -10.30 8.87
CA ALA A 56 4.85 -10.34 8.26
C ALA A 56 4.80 -10.59 6.75
N TYR A 57 4.11 -11.67 6.36
CA TYR A 57 3.97 -12.01 4.93
C TYR A 57 3.01 -11.09 4.19
N GLY A 58 1.99 -10.57 4.84
CA GLY A 58 1.08 -9.59 4.25
C GLY A 58 1.75 -8.26 3.93
N GLU A 59 2.63 -7.76 4.79
CA GLU A 59 3.46 -6.59 4.53
C GLU A 59 4.43 -6.85 3.36
N LEU A 60 5.16 -7.97 3.41
CA LEU A 60 6.13 -8.32 2.37
C LEU A 60 5.46 -8.46 1.00
N LEU A 61 4.45 -9.33 0.92
CA LEU A 61 3.76 -9.61 -0.34
C LEU A 61 2.91 -8.43 -0.82
N GLY A 62 2.32 -7.67 0.10
CA GLY A 62 1.58 -6.46 -0.21
C GLY A 62 2.50 -5.38 -0.81
N GLY A 63 3.69 -5.17 -0.22
CA GLY A 63 4.68 -4.26 -0.76
C GLY A 63 5.18 -4.67 -2.15
N ILE A 64 5.53 -5.96 -2.33
CA ILE A 64 5.90 -6.52 -3.64
C ILE A 64 4.75 -6.37 -4.64
N GLY A 65 3.53 -6.67 -4.21
CA GLY A 65 2.33 -6.59 -5.05
C GLY A 65 2.02 -5.17 -5.53
N LEU A 66 2.30 -4.15 -4.72
CA LEU A 66 2.21 -2.75 -5.18
C LEU A 66 3.14 -2.48 -6.36
N VAL A 67 4.40 -2.93 -6.31
CA VAL A 67 5.37 -2.74 -7.40
C VAL A 67 4.97 -3.55 -8.62
N VAL A 68 4.73 -4.85 -8.44
CA VAL A 68 4.37 -5.77 -9.53
C VAL A 68 3.07 -5.34 -10.22
N GLY A 69 2.03 -5.00 -9.43
CA GLY A 69 0.77 -4.51 -9.97
C GLY A 69 0.93 -3.22 -10.78
N GLY A 70 1.83 -2.33 -10.36
CA GLY A 70 2.16 -1.12 -11.13
C GLY A 70 2.89 -1.43 -12.43
N LEU A 71 3.84 -2.36 -12.43
CA LEU A 71 4.60 -2.76 -13.62
C LEU A 71 3.74 -3.52 -14.64
N LEU A 72 2.76 -4.30 -14.18
CA LEU A 72 1.81 -5.04 -15.02
C LEU A 72 0.70 -4.16 -15.60
N ASN A 73 0.76 -2.84 -15.42
CA ASN A 73 -0.22 -1.93 -15.98
C ASN A 73 -0.14 -1.93 -17.52
N LYS A 74 -1.28 -2.02 -18.19
CA LYS A 74 -1.42 -2.10 -19.65
C LYS A 74 -0.59 -1.08 -20.46
N PRO A 75 -0.47 0.21 -20.04
CA PRO A 75 0.33 1.17 -20.77
C PRO A 75 1.81 0.79 -20.90
N TYR A 76 2.34 -0.04 -19.99
CA TYR A 76 3.75 -0.43 -19.99
C TYR A 76 4.01 -1.78 -20.68
N LEU A 77 2.98 -2.60 -20.87
CA LEU A 77 3.08 -3.93 -21.49
C LEU A 77 2.04 -4.09 -22.60
N PRO A 78 2.30 -3.59 -23.83
CA PRO A 78 1.36 -3.68 -24.95
C PRO A 78 1.07 -5.13 -25.39
N ILE A 79 1.86 -6.11 -24.94
CA ILE A 79 1.62 -7.55 -25.16
C ILE A 79 0.35 -8.01 -24.44
N LEU A 80 -0.01 -7.41 -23.30
CA LEU A 80 -1.19 -7.75 -22.52
C LEU A 80 -2.51 -7.25 -23.16
N ASP A 81 -2.45 -6.30 -24.07
CA ASP A 81 -3.63 -5.81 -24.82
C ASP A 81 -4.23 -6.87 -25.76
N ARG A 82 -3.45 -7.88 -26.16
CA ARG A 82 -3.91 -8.99 -27.01
C ARG A 82 -4.65 -10.10 -26.25
N CYS A 83 -4.45 -10.18 -24.96
CA CYS A 83 -5.17 -11.12 -24.12
C CYS A 83 -6.36 -10.38 -23.48
N TYR A 84 -7.56 -10.92 -23.63
CA TYR A 84 -8.78 -10.46 -22.95
C TYR A 84 -8.68 -10.80 -21.43
N ILE A 85 -7.59 -10.37 -20.81
CA ILE A 85 -7.34 -10.55 -19.40
C ILE A 85 -7.80 -9.26 -18.72
N PRO A 86 -8.73 -9.34 -17.74
CA PRO A 86 -9.05 -8.20 -16.92
C PRO A 86 -7.77 -7.62 -16.35
N ASP A 87 -7.74 -6.34 -16.06
CA ASP A 87 -6.56 -5.58 -15.65
C ASP A 87 -5.92 -6.18 -14.39
N ILE A 88 -5.13 -7.27 -14.58
CA ILE A 88 -4.51 -8.04 -13.49
C ILE A 88 -3.61 -7.13 -12.66
N GLY A 89 -2.92 -6.19 -13.30
CA GLY A 89 -2.10 -5.21 -12.61
C GLY A 89 -2.91 -4.33 -11.67
N ASP A 90 -4.11 -3.90 -12.10
CA ASP A 90 -5.01 -3.13 -11.24
C ASP A 90 -5.55 -3.97 -10.09
N ALA A 91 -5.97 -5.19 -10.36
CA ALA A 91 -6.47 -6.10 -9.34
C ALA A 91 -5.40 -6.41 -8.26
N ILE A 92 -4.16 -6.70 -8.68
CA ILE A 92 -3.03 -6.92 -7.75
C ILE A 92 -2.77 -5.67 -6.93
N THR A 93 -2.76 -4.49 -7.53
CA THR A 93 -2.55 -3.23 -6.83
C THR A 93 -3.62 -2.99 -5.76
N ARG A 94 -4.90 -3.16 -6.12
CA ARG A 94 -6.03 -2.96 -5.19
C ARG A 94 -6.00 -3.97 -4.06
N PHE A 95 -5.77 -5.24 -4.36
CA PHE A 95 -5.68 -6.28 -3.35
C PHE A 95 -4.52 -6.02 -2.38
N SER A 96 -3.35 -5.65 -2.90
CA SER A 96 -2.18 -5.28 -2.08
C SER A 96 -2.49 -4.07 -1.19
N GLY A 97 -3.07 -3.01 -1.75
CA GLY A 97 -3.48 -1.84 -0.99
C GLY A 97 -4.48 -2.17 0.11
N PHE A 98 -5.48 -3.01 -0.19
CA PHE A 98 -6.46 -3.46 0.80
C PHE A 98 -5.81 -4.26 1.94
N THR A 99 -4.96 -5.24 1.61
CA THR A 99 -4.23 -6.05 2.60
C THR A 99 -3.38 -5.17 3.52
N LEU A 100 -2.60 -4.26 2.95
CA LEU A 100 -1.76 -3.33 3.71
C LEU A 100 -2.60 -2.37 4.57
N GLY A 101 -3.73 -1.90 4.05
CA GLY A 101 -4.67 -1.07 4.80
C GLY A 101 -5.27 -1.79 6.02
N CYS A 102 -5.63 -3.06 5.87
CA CYS A 102 -6.09 -3.90 6.99
C CYS A 102 -4.99 -4.09 8.03
N ILE A 103 -3.76 -4.38 7.61
CA ILE A 103 -2.62 -4.55 8.53
C ILE A 103 -2.38 -3.25 9.30
N MET A 104 -2.32 -2.10 8.63
CA MET A 104 -2.10 -0.81 9.30
C MET A 104 -3.25 -0.43 10.23
N THR A 105 -4.48 -0.81 9.92
CA THR A 105 -5.61 -0.66 10.86
C THR A 105 -5.35 -1.45 12.14
N GLY A 106 -4.86 -2.69 12.03
CA GLY A 106 -4.48 -3.52 13.17
C GLY A 106 -3.32 -2.92 13.98
N VAL A 107 -2.28 -2.43 13.31
CA VAL A 107 -1.11 -1.79 13.94
C VAL A 107 -1.53 -0.56 14.75
N ILE A 108 -2.34 0.32 14.16
CA ILE A 108 -2.86 1.51 14.87
C ILE A 108 -3.72 1.09 16.07
N TRP A 109 -4.54 0.06 15.92
CA TRP A 109 -5.40 -0.44 17.00
C TRP A 109 -4.60 -1.01 18.18
N ILE A 110 -3.50 -1.73 17.91
CA ILE A 110 -2.62 -2.29 18.95
C ILE A 110 -1.91 -1.20 19.76
N GLY A 111 -1.70 -0.03 19.17
CA GLY A 111 -1.16 1.15 19.86
C GLY A 111 -2.08 1.73 20.94
N GLU A 112 -3.30 1.20 21.12
CA GLU A 112 -4.29 1.63 22.12
C GLU A 112 -4.47 3.17 22.18
N PRO A 113 -4.71 3.86 21.06
CA PRO A 113 -4.82 5.31 21.05
C PRO A 113 -6.05 5.76 21.85
N GLU A 114 -5.90 6.77 22.68
CA GLU A 114 -7.01 7.33 23.47
C GLU A 114 -8.05 8.03 22.58
N SER A 115 -7.60 8.58 21.45
CA SER A 115 -8.46 9.28 20.50
C SER A 115 -7.94 9.23 19.06
N LEU A 116 -8.81 9.52 18.09
CA LEU A 116 -8.42 9.70 16.68
C LEU A 116 -7.38 10.82 16.49
N MET A 117 -7.45 11.86 17.32
CA MET A 117 -6.50 12.97 17.25
C MET A 117 -5.10 12.54 17.70
N ASP A 118 -5.00 11.64 18.69
CA ASP A 118 -3.70 11.10 19.12
C ASP A 118 -3.02 10.31 18.01
N VAL A 119 -3.78 9.49 17.29
CA VAL A 119 -3.27 8.76 16.13
C VAL A 119 -2.70 9.74 15.10
N ILE A 120 -3.45 10.78 14.75
CA ILE A 120 -3.05 11.74 13.72
C ILE A 120 -1.84 12.57 14.16
N LEU A 121 -1.75 12.93 15.45
CA LEU A 121 -0.71 13.82 15.97
C LEU A 121 0.58 13.10 16.36
N TYR A 122 0.48 11.88 16.87
CA TYR A 122 1.61 11.15 17.46
C TYR A 122 2.06 9.94 16.65
N ASP A 123 1.17 9.38 15.81
CA ASP A 123 1.47 8.21 14.98
C ASP A 123 1.43 8.51 13.46
N ASN A 124 2.03 9.61 13.10
CA ASN A 124 2.02 10.16 11.74
C ASN A 124 2.46 9.16 10.66
N LEU A 125 3.45 8.30 10.98
CA LEU A 125 3.99 7.36 10.02
C LEU A 125 2.94 6.28 9.66
N HIS A 126 2.32 5.65 10.68
CA HIS A 126 1.32 4.61 10.43
C HIS A 126 0.07 5.19 9.73
N VAL A 127 -0.32 6.41 10.08
CA VAL A 127 -1.41 7.12 9.38
C VAL A 127 -1.06 7.34 7.91
N LEU A 128 0.15 7.80 7.60
CA LEU A 128 0.58 8.02 6.22
C LEU A 128 0.62 6.71 5.42
N LEU A 129 1.13 5.63 6.02
CA LEU A 129 1.17 4.31 5.42
C LEU A 129 -0.25 3.77 5.18
N TRP A 130 -1.15 3.95 6.15
CA TRP A 130 -2.55 3.58 6.05
C TRP A 130 -3.27 4.31 4.91
N VAL A 131 -3.15 5.64 4.86
CA VAL A 131 -3.74 6.46 3.79
C VAL A 131 -3.17 6.08 2.43
N GLY A 132 -1.85 5.87 2.34
CA GLY A 132 -1.19 5.41 1.12
C GLY A 132 -1.69 4.05 0.65
N ALA A 133 -1.86 3.10 1.56
CA ALA A 133 -2.42 1.79 1.27
C ALA A 133 -3.87 1.89 0.76
N LEU A 134 -4.72 2.67 1.44
CA LEU A 134 -6.10 2.92 1.03
C LEU A 134 -6.19 3.63 -0.33
N PHE A 135 -5.27 4.55 -0.61
CA PHE A 135 -5.20 5.19 -1.92
C PHE A 135 -5.09 4.15 -3.03
N PHE A 136 -4.17 3.18 -2.91
CA PHE A 136 -4.02 2.11 -3.90
C PHE A 136 -5.16 1.10 -3.88
N ALA A 137 -5.76 0.81 -2.73
CA ALA A 137 -6.94 -0.04 -2.65
C ALA A 137 -8.13 0.54 -3.43
N LEU A 138 -8.36 1.86 -3.31
CA LEU A 138 -9.50 2.54 -3.92
C LEU A 138 -9.24 2.94 -5.38
N ARG A 139 -8.06 3.44 -5.69
CA ARG A 139 -7.72 3.97 -7.03
C ARG A 139 -7.07 2.93 -7.93
N GLY A 140 -6.35 1.96 -7.38
CA GLY A 140 -5.61 0.98 -8.16
C GLY A 140 -4.54 1.65 -9.04
N ASN A 141 -4.48 1.24 -10.29
CA ASN A 141 -3.58 1.79 -11.31
C ASN A 141 -4.18 2.99 -12.08
N HIS A 142 -5.46 3.30 -11.83
CA HIS A 142 -6.17 4.41 -12.51
C HIS A 142 -5.95 5.78 -11.84
N ALA A 143 -4.88 5.95 -11.08
CA ALA A 143 -4.46 7.24 -10.57
C ALA A 143 -4.00 8.12 -11.74
N LYS A 144 -4.94 8.86 -12.33
CA LYS A 144 -4.68 9.93 -13.27
C LYS A 144 -4.45 11.23 -12.51
#